data_0d1bd8ec9dc5bd5ad302463dc2f53510
#
_entry.id   0d1bd8ec9dc5bd5ad302463dc2f53510
#
_cell.length_a   1.000
_cell.length_b   1.000
_cell.length_c   1.000
_cell.angle_alpha   90.00
_cell.angle_beta   90.00
_cell.angle_gamma   90.00
#
_symmetry.space_group_name_H-M   'P 1'
#
loop_
_entity.id
_entity.type
_entity.pdbx_description
1 polymer ?
#
loop_
_entity_poly.entity_id
_entity_poly.type
_entity_poly.pdbx_seq_one_letter_code
_entity_poly.pdbx_strand_id
1 'polypeptide(L)'
;VLPTPENTILFGFIPAFKDSVEYVTKLYDLGYKFDVISCLDKDKYAQRLRMKNLVHLFGNVFDFMDCSLDHSEGKEKYLSRRYSGKEYYWVEDSVSNAQSGETIGLKSVIMNHDYNQEWKGLRVKNWKELYDATH
;
A
#
# COMPACT_ATOMS: atom_id res chain seq x y z
N VAL A 1 -6.88 -4.22 17.11
CA VAL A 1 -8.04 -3.79 16.33
C VAL A 1 -7.89 -2.33 15.98
N LEU A 2 -8.06 -2.04 14.72
CA LEU A 2 -7.91 -0.69 14.21
C LEU A 2 -9.29 -0.16 13.79
N PRO A 3 -9.98 0.54 14.65
CA PRO A 3 -11.29 1.07 14.30
C PRO A 3 -11.11 2.33 13.45
N THR A 4 -11.12 2.18 12.16
CA THR A 4 -11.20 3.34 11.29
C THR A 4 -12.56 3.35 10.63
N PRO A 5 -13.30 4.47 10.69
CA PRO A 5 -14.58 4.59 10.00
C PRO A 5 -14.43 4.42 8.49
N GLU A 6 -13.23 4.66 7.98
CA GLU A 6 -12.89 4.48 6.56
C GLU A 6 -11.76 3.47 6.47
N ASN A 7 -12.12 2.21 6.28
CA ASN A 7 -11.16 1.12 6.28
C ASN A 7 -10.45 1.01 4.93
N THR A 8 -9.65 2.03 4.59
CA THR A 8 -8.89 2.02 3.36
C THR A 8 -7.43 1.75 3.64
N ILE A 9 -6.86 0.78 2.95
CA ILE A 9 -5.45 0.44 3.04
C ILE A 9 -4.78 0.82 1.72
N LEU A 10 -3.75 1.66 1.81
CA LEU A 10 -2.95 2.05 0.67
C LEU A 10 -1.70 1.17 0.64
N PHE A 11 -1.30 0.70 -0.53
CA PHE A 11 0.02 0.09 -0.62
C PHE A 11 0.78 0.62 -1.83
N GLY A 12 2.07 0.85 -1.63
CA GLY A 12 2.95 1.51 -2.59
C GLY A 12 3.84 0.57 -3.37
N PHE A 13 3.66 -0.72 -3.19
CA PHE A 13 4.43 -1.73 -3.93
C PHE A 13 3.51 -2.87 -4.31
N ILE A 14 3.97 -3.71 -5.22
CA ILE A 14 3.18 -4.85 -5.66
C ILE A 14 3.49 -6.02 -4.73
N PRO A 15 2.49 -6.54 -4.01
CA PRO A 15 2.74 -7.67 -3.11
C PRO A 15 3.20 -8.90 -3.89
N ALA A 16 4.37 -9.42 -3.53
CA ALA A 16 4.96 -10.59 -4.17
C ALA A 16 4.89 -11.83 -3.28
N PHE A 17 4.23 -11.74 -2.12
CA PHE A 17 4.16 -12.81 -1.15
C PHE A 17 3.02 -13.77 -1.48
N LYS A 18 3.24 -15.06 -1.20
CA LYS A 18 2.23 -16.10 -1.45
C LYS A 18 0.93 -15.84 -0.71
N ASP A 19 1.02 -15.24 0.48
CA ASP A 19 -0.15 -14.99 1.31
C ASP A 19 -0.92 -13.72 0.94
N SER A 20 -0.40 -12.90 0.03
CA SER A 20 -1.01 -11.61 -0.28
C SER A 20 -2.44 -11.74 -0.81
N VAL A 21 -2.67 -12.64 -1.75
CA VAL A 21 -4.00 -12.83 -2.33
C VAL A 21 -4.99 -13.28 -1.26
N GLU A 22 -4.60 -14.25 -0.44
CA GLU A 22 -5.47 -14.76 0.61
C GLU A 22 -5.87 -13.68 1.61
N TYR A 23 -4.91 -12.95 2.15
CA TYR A 23 -5.19 -12.01 3.23
C TYR A 23 -5.73 -10.67 2.76
N VAL A 24 -5.37 -10.23 1.57
CA VAL A 24 -6.04 -9.07 0.96
C VAL A 24 -7.52 -9.39 0.74
N THR A 25 -7.83 -10.58 0.24
CA THR A 25 -9.21 -11.00 0.05
C THR A 25 -9.96 -11.05 1.39
N LYS A 26 -9.34 -11.60 2.43
CA LYS A 26 -9.95 -11.65 3.76
C LYS A 26 -10.21 -10.25 4.32
N LEU A 27 -9.28 -9.33 4.16
CA LEU A 27 -9.46 -7.95 4.58
C LEU A 27 -10.57 -7.27 3.80
N TYR A 28 -10.63 -7.50 2.50
CA TYR A 28 -11.70 -6.96 1.68
C TYR A 28 -13.07 -7.46 2.14
N ASP A 29 -13.16 -8.74 2.47
CA ASP A 29 -14.41 -9.34 2.97
C ASP A 29 -14.83 -8.75 4.32
N LEU A 30 -13.89 -8.22 5.09
CA LEU A 30 -14.17 -7.51 6.34
C LEU A 30 -14.60 -6.06 6.14
N GLY A 31 -14.60 -5.58 4.90
CA GLY A 31 -15.00 -4.21 4.58
C GLY A 31 -13.86 -3.26 4.27
N TYR A 32 -12.62 -3.74 4.25
CA TYR A 32 -11.49 -2.88 3.86
C TYR A 32 -11.50 -2.63 2.36
N LYS A 33 -11.10 -1.43 1.99
CA LYS A 33 -10.90 -1.04 0.59
C LYS A 33 -9.42 -0.87 0.34
N PHE A 34 -9.01 -0.99 -0.91
CA PHE A 34 -7.60 -0.93 -1.27
C PHE A 34 -7.33 0.08 -2.36
N ASP A 35 -6.32 0.90 -2.15
CA ASP A 35 -5.78 1.79 -3.18
C ASP A 35 -4.32 1.43 -3.40
N VAL A 36 -3.90 1.38 -4.65
CA VAL A 36 -2.50 1.11 -5.03
C VAL A 36 -1.89 2.37 -5.60
N ILE A 37 -0.79 2.82 -5.00
CA ILE A 37 -0.02 3.97 -5.47
C ILE A 37 1.40 3.49 -5.69
N SER A 38 1.77 3.20 -6.92
CA SER A 38 3.04 2.57 -7.26
C SER A 38 3.81 3.40 -8.27
N CYS A 39 5.13 3.44 -8.10
CA CYS A 39 6.03 4.04 -9.08
C CYS A 39 6.41 2.98 -10.11
N LEU A 40 6.20 3.29 -11.37
CA LEU A 40 6.68 2.50 -12.47
C LEU A 40 7.37 3.41 -13.47
N ASP A 41 8.04 2.79 -14.41
CA ASP A 41 8.62 3.50 -15.54
C ASP A 41 7.56 4.31 -16.29
N LYS A 42 7.99 5.29 -17.09
CA LYS A 42 7.07 6.15 -17.84
C LYS A 42 6.33 5.42 -18.96
N ASP A 43 6.63 4.14 -19.18
CA ASP A 43 5.98 3.32 -20.18
C ASP A 43 4.53 3.05 -19.80
N LYS A 44 3.62 3.67 -20.53
CA LYS A 44 2.18 3.51 -20.28
C LYS A 44 1.69 2.09 -20.52
N TYR A 45 2.34 1.36 -21.41
CA TYR A 45 2.00 -0.05 -21.64
C TYR A 45 2.33 -0.89 -20.41
N ALA A 46 3.51 -0.68 -19.83
CA ALA A 46 3.92 -1.38 -18.61
C ALA A 46 2.98 -1.06 -17.43
N GLN A 47 2.56 0.20 -17.31
CA GLN A 47 1.62 0.62 -16.27
C GLN A 47 0.28 -0.10 -16.41
N ARG A 48 -0.27 -0.14 -17.62
CA ARG A 48 -1.55 -0.83 -17.87
C ARG A 48 -1.45 -2.33 -17.63
N LEU A 49 -0.35 -2.93 -18.03
CA LEU A 49 -0.11 -4.37 -17.81
C LEU A 49 -0.05 -4.67 -16.31
N ARG A 50 0.60 -3.82 -15.54
CA ARG A 50 0.69 -3.98 -14.09
C ARG A 50 -0.68 -3.90 -13.44
N MET A 51 -1.50 -2.94 -13.84
CA MET A 51 -2.86 -2.81 -13.30
C MET A 51 -3.72 -4.01 -13.66
N LYS A 52 -3.61 -4.50 -14.89
CA LYS A 52 -4.31 -5.73 -15.32
C LYS A 52 -3.90 -6.94 -14.49
N ASN A 53 -2.60 -7.08 -14.23
CA ASN A 53 -2.09 -8.20 -13.45
C ASN A 53 -2.60 -8.16 -12.01
N LEU A 54 -2.68 -6.98 -11.42
CA LEU A 54 -3.22 -6.83 -10.06
C LEU A 54 -4.69 -7.24 -10.01
N VAL A 55 -5.50 -6.79 -10.95
CA VAL A 55 -6.91 -7.16 -11.01
C VAL A 55 -7.06 -8.66 -11.25
N HIS A 56 -6.21 -9.24 -12.10
CA HIS A 56 -6.25 -10.68 -12.36
C HIS A 56 -5.92 -11.51 -11.11
N LEU A 57 -4.92 -11.06 -10.34
CA LEU A 57 -4.48 -11.79 -9.15
C LEU A 57 -5.43 -11.62 -7.96
N PHE A 58 -5.91 -10.41 -7.73
CA PHE A 58 -6.66 -10.07 -6.53
C PHE A 58 -8.16 -9.94 -6.73
N GLY A 59 -8.60 -9.88 -7.98
CA GLY A 59 -9.99 -9.60 -8.27
C GLY A 59 -10.32 -8.12 -8.13
N ASN A 60 -11.59 -7.80 -8.00
CA ASN A 60 -12.08 -6.42 -7.99
C ASN A 60 -12.09 -5.84 -6.57
N VAL A 61 -10.92 -5.81 -5.92
CA VAL A 61 -10.78 -5.31 -4.55
C VAL A 61 -10.27 -3.87 -4.48
N PHE A 62 -9.84 -3.30 -5.61
CA PHE A 62 -9.22 -1.97 -5.64
C PHE A 62 -10.23 -0.89 -5.96
N ASP A 63 -10.31 0.14 -5.12
CA ASP A 63 -11.08 1.35 -5.41
C ASP A 63 -10.32 2.27 -6.34
N PHE A 64 -9.01 2.29 -6.23
CA PHE A 64 -8.16 3.18 -7.02
C PHE A 64 -6.80 2.55 -7.25
N MET A 65 -6.27 2.71 -8.44
CA MET A 65 -4.92 2.26 -8.79
C MET A 65 -4.22 3.32 -9.61
N ASP A 66 -3.02 3.70 -9.20
CA ASP A 66 -2.15 4.57 -9.98
C ASP A 66 -0.74 4.00 -9.96
N CYS A 67 -0.29 3.50 -11.10
CA CYS A 67 1.05 2.96 -11.29
C CYS A 67 1.92 3.90 -12.13
N SER A 68 1.53 5.17 -12.25
CA SER A 68 2.21 6.14 -13.10
C SER A 68 3.08 7.14 -12.34
N LEU A 69 3.25 6.94 -11.03
CA LEU A 69 3.96 7.89 -10.19
C LEU A 69 5.42 8.04 -10.64
N ASP A 70 5.85 9.27 -10.80
CA ASP A 70 7.22 9.57 -11.22
C ASP A 70 8.15 9.54 -10.00
N HIS A 71 9.23 8.78 -10.10
CA HIS A 71 10.25 8.70 -9.04
C HIS A 71 10.89 10.05 -8.71
N SER A 72 10.97 10.96 -9.69
CA SER A 72 11.62 12.24 -9.50
C SER A 72 10.83 13.20 -8.60
N GLU A 73 9.52 13.04 -8.48
CA GLU A 73 8.68 13.94 -7.69
C GLU A 73 8.55 13.54 -6.22
N GLY A 74 8.88 12.31 -5.86
CA GLY A 74 8.66 11.78 -4.53
C GLY A 74 7.19 11.54 -4.23
N LYS A 75 6.92 10.54 -3.39
CA LYS A 75 5.54 10.16 -3.07
C LYS A 75 4.84 11.13 -2.12
N GLU A 76 5.60 11.89 -1.32
CA GLU A 76 4.99 12.79 -0.32
C GLU A 76 4.02 13.78 -0.95
N LYS A 77 4.45 14.44 -2.03
CA LYS A 77 3.62 15.43 -2.72
C LYS A 77 2.34 14.83 -3.27
N TYR A 78 2.46 13.67 -3.89
CA TYR A 78 1.31 12.96 -4.43
C TYR A 78 0.35 12.53 -3.32
N LEU A 79 0.87 11.90 -2.28
CA LEU A 79 0.07 11.43 -1.16
C LEU A 79 -0.61 12.59 -0.45
N SER A 80 0.08 13.71 -0.30
CA SER A 80 -0.48 14.91 0.34
C SER A 80 -1.68 15.45 -0.44
N ARG A 81 -1.58 15.50 -1.75
CA ARG A 81 -2.69 16.01 -2.57
C ARG A 81 -3.92 15.12 -2.49
N ARG A 82 -3.73 13.81 -2.36
CA ARG A 82 -4.83 12.86 -2.42
C ARG A 82 -5.35 12.43 -1.05
N TYR A 83 -4.46 12.28 -0.07
CA TYR A 83 -4.77 11.65 1.21
C TYR A 83 -4.50 12.50 2.43
N SER A 84 -4.18 13.76 2.28
CA SER A 84 -3.95 14.65 3.43
C SER A 84 -5.19 14.67 4.34
N GLY A 85 -4.97 14.51 5.63
CA GLY A 85 -6.05 14.46 6.61
C GLY A 85 -6.71 13.10 6.77
N LYS A 86 -6.27 12.09 6.03
CA LYS A 86 -6.77 10.71 6.18
C LYS A 86 -5.84 9.90 7.09
N GLU A 87 -6.42 9.00 7.86
CA GLU A 87 -5.66 8.13 8.76
C GLU A 87 -5.59 6.70 8.23
N TYR A 88 -5.41 6.57 6.93
CA TYR A 88 -5.32 5.26 6.27
C TYR A 88 -3.99 4.59 6.55
N TYR A 89 -3.96 3.26 6.49
CA TYR A 89 -2.71 2.52 6.50
C TYR A 89 -2.00 2.66 5.18
N TRP A 90 -0.70 2.92 5.27
CA TRP A 90 0.18 3.02 4.10
C TRP A 90 1.20 1.89 4.20
N VAL A 91 0.97 0.80 3.46
CA VAL A 91 1.83 -0.36 3.46
C VAL A 91 2.93 -0.17 2.43
N GLU A 92 4.17 -0.25 2.87
CA GLU A 92 5.33 0.10 2.04
C GLU A 92 6.50 -0.83 2.36
N ASP A 93 7.45 -0.93 1.44
CA ASP A 93 8.71 -1.60 1.66
C ASP A 93 9.89 -0.62 1.70
N SER A 94 9.71 0.59 1.22
CA SER A 94 10.71 1.64 1.19
C SER A 94 10.58 2.54 2.42
N VAL A 95 11.67 2.68 3.18
CA VAL A 95 11.71 3.58 4.34
C VAL A 95 11.39 5.01 3.94
N SER A 96 11.98 5.47 2.84
CA SER A 96 11.74 6.82 2.32
C SER A 96 10.25 7.07 2.04
N ASN A 97 9.59 6.13 1.39
CA ASN A 97 8.17 6.26 1.08
C ASN A 97 7.30 6.15 2.34
N ALA A 98 7.69 5.32 3.29
CA ALA A 98 7.00 5.22 4.57
C ALA A 98 7.08 6.54 5.33
N GLN A 99 8.25 7.18 5.36
CA GLN A 99 8.42 8.49 5.97
C GLN A 99 7.55 9.54 5.31
N SER A 100 7.45 9.50 3.98
CA SER A 100 6.58 10.42 3.23
C SER A 100 5.12 10.29 3.68
N GLY A 101 4.65 9.06 3.90
CA GLY A 101 3.30 8.83 4.40
C GLY A 101 3.10 9.37 5.80
N GLU A 102 4.04 9.10 6.71
CA GLU A 102 3.96 9.60 8.09
C GLU A 102 3.90 11.13 8.13
N THR A 103 4.66 11.81 7.27
CA THR A 103 4.70 13.27 7.22
C THR A 103 3.32 13.87 6.95
N ILE A 104 2.48 13.20 6.18
CA ILE A 104 1.15 13.72 5.83
C ILE A 104 0.02 13.14 6.68
N GLY A 105 0.35 12.35 7.70
CA GLY A 105 -0.62 11.81 8.65
C GLY A 105 -1.08 10.39 8.41
N LEU A 106 -0.57 9.72 7.39
CA LEU A 106 -0.87 8.30 7.16
C LEU A 106 -0.16 7.43 8.20
N LYS A 107 -0.70 6.26 8.45
CA LYS A 107 -0.09 5.28 9.36
C LYS A 107 0.72 4.29 8.54
N SER A 108 2.02 4.54 8.46
CA SER A 108 2.92 3.72 7.65
C SER A 108 3.27 2.41 8.34
N VAL A 109 3.17 1.33 7.58
CA VAL A 109 3.54 -0.02 8.03
C VAL A 109 4.55 -0.57 7.03
N ILE A 110 5.73 -0.93 7.51
CA ILE A 110 6.76 -1.51 6.66
C ILE A 110 6.58 -3.03 6.58
N MET A 111 6.57 -3.54 5.36
CA MET A 111 6.69 -4.97 5.10
C MET A 111 8.16 -5.33 5.18
N ASN A 112 8.53 -6.25 6.06
CA ASN A 112 9.92 -6.52 6.41
C ASN A 112 10.77 -7.03 5.25
N HIS A 113 11.88 -6.37 5.01
CA HIS A 113 12.92 -6.77 4.06
C HIS A 113 14.30 -6.38 4.61
N ASP A 114 15.35 -6.98 4.06
CA ASP A 114 16.72 -6.70 4.49
C ASP A 114 17.11 -5.24 4.33
N TYR A 115 16.56 -4.57 3.32
CA TYR A 115 16.93 -3.20 2.97
C TYR A 115 16.15 -2.13 3.74
N ASN A 116 15.25 -2.51 4.65
CA ASN A 116 14.45 -1.52 5.40
C ASN A 116 14.55 -1.66 6.92
N GLN A 117 15.65 -2.22 7.41
CA GLN A 117 15.81 -2.51 8.84
C GLN A 117 15.95 -1.26 9.71
N GLU A 118 16.29 -0.10 9.14
CA GLU A 118 16.38 1.15 9.90
C GLU A 118 15.03 1.72 10.29
N TRP A 119 13.93 1.24 9.73
CA TRP A 119 12.60 1.70 10.10
C TRP A 119 12.25 1.30 11.53
N LYS A 120 11.86 2.28 12.35
CA LYS A 120 11.55 2.08 13.77
C LYS A 120 10.05 2.11 14.08
N GLY A 121 9.21 2.36 13.09
CA GLY A 121 7.76 2.37 13.25
C GLY A 121 7.13 0.98 13.12
N LEU A 122 5.87 0.95 12.74
CA LEU A 122 5.13 -0.29 12.59
C LEU A 122 5.74 -1.17 11.50
N ARG A 123 5.84 -2.45 11.77
CA ARG A 123 6.46 -3.43 10.89
C ARG A 123 5.69 -4.74 10.93
N VAL A 124 5.49 -5.34 9.77
CA VAL A 124 4.92 -6.69 9.67
C VAL A 124 5.80 -7.54 8.75
N LYS A 125 5.77 -8.83 8.95
CA LYS A 125 6.56 -9.77 8.14
C LYS A 125 5.85 -10.10 6.82
N ASN A 126 4.53 -10.14 6.84
CA ASN A 126 3.72 -10.58 5.72
C ASN A 126 2.28 -10.08 5.86
N TRP A 127 1.44 -10.40 4.90
CA TRP A 127 0.05 -9.99 4.90
C TRP A 127 -0.75 -10.64 6.01
N LYS A 128 -0.39 -11.87 6.40
CA LYS A 128 -1.04 -12.53 7.53
C LYS A 128 -0.84 -11.73 8.82
N GLU A 129 0.38 -11.27 9.06
CA GLU A 129 0.68 -10.47 10.25
C GLU A 129 -0.07 -9.15 10.24
N LEU A 130 -0.20 -8.51 9.08
CA LEU A 130 -1.00 -7.31 8.94
C LEU A 130 -2.47 -7.59 9.25
N TYR A 131 -3.02 -8.68 8.70
CA TYR A 131 -4.40 -9.12 8.97
C TYR A 131 -4.61 -9.34 10.47
N ASP A 132 -3.69 -10.04 11.12
CA ASP A 132 -3.79 -10.33 12.55
C ASP A 132 -3.72 -9.04 13.39
N ALA A 133 -2.97 -8.05 12.95
CA ALA A 133 -2.83 -6.77 13.66
C ALA A 133 -4.05 -5.85 13.49
N THR A 134 -4.87 -6.05 12.46
CA THR A 134 -6.00 -5.18 12.17
C THR A 134 -7.33 -5.65 12.76
N HIS A 135 -7.32 -6.82 13.37
CA HIS A 135 -8.54 -7.34 14.06
C HIS A 135 -8.21 -8.53 15.02
#